data_fea7aee394c8aa97f3c12bb326dbcc28
#
_entry.id   fea7aee394c8aa97f3c12bb326dbcc28
#
_cell.length_a   1.000
_cell.length_b   1.000
_cell.length_c   1.000
_cell.angle_alpha   90.00
_cell.angle_beta   90.00
_cell.angle_gamma   90.00
#
_symmetry.space_group_name_H-M   'P 1'
#
loop_
_entity.id
_entity.type
_entity.pdbx_description
1 polymer ?
#
loop_
_entity_poly.entity_id
_entity_poly.type
_entity_poly.pdbx_seq_one_letter_code
_entity_poly.pdbx_strand_id
1 'polypeptide(L)'
;MKDVYKFLDSLHIKKEDIITVAVSYGPDSMFLLDLLKNKYKENKIICCHVHHNHREESNLEKDALEKYCMKNNIIFEFMKIDKYKNNKFTEEEARKKRYEFFDKVLKKYNSKYLFTAHHGDDLIETILMKISRGSSLKGYSGINLISKRDSYSIIRPLLYLTKDDINKACIKEIGTESMFCLN
;
A
#
# COMPACT_ATOMS: atom_id res chain seq x y z
N MET A 1 13.21 -2.66 10.80
CA MET A 1 13.35 -3.68 9.73
C MET A 1 13.28 -5.12 10.22
N LYS A 2 14.02 -5.54 11.25
CA LYS A 2 14.03 -6.95 11.72
C LYS A 2 12.63 -7.52 11.99
N ASP A 3 11.75 -6.77 12.63
CA ASP A 3 10.40 -7.23 12.97
C ASP A 3 9.47 -7.27 11.74
N VAL A 4 9.68 -6.38 10.77
CA VAL A 4 9.01 -6.43 9.45
C VAL A 4 9.33 -7.75 8.74
N TYR A 5 10.62 -8.11 8.65
CA TYR A 5 11.03 -9.36 7.99
C TYR A 5 10.51 -10.59 8.73
N LYS A 6 10.59 -10.63 10.07
CA LYS A 6 10.00 -11.72 10.88
C LYS A 6 8.49 -11.87 10.63
N PHE A 7 7.78 -10.74 10.56
CA PHE A 7 6.35 -10.75 10.26
C PHE A 7 6.06 -11.29 8.86
N LEU A 8 6.81 -10.83 7.84
CA LEU A 8 6.67 -11.33 6.48
C LEU A 8 6.97 -12.84 6.38
N ASP A 9 7.97 -13.33 7.11
CA ASP A 9 8.28 -14.77 7.17
C ASP A 9 7.14 -15.58 7.82
N SER A 10 6.48 -15.02 8.82
CA SER A 10 5.35 -15.69 9.51
C SER A 10 4.08 -15.83 8.63
N LEU A 11 4.00 -15.12 7.52
CA LEU A 11 2.87 -15.22 6.58
C LEU A 11 2.91 -16.52 5.75
N HIS A 12 4.05 -17.20 5.69
CA HIS A 12 4.25 -18.43 4.93
C HIS A 12 3.76 -18.36 3.47
N ILE A 13 4.01 -17.20 2.82
CA ILE A 13 3.66 -16.98 1.41
C ILE A 13 4.47 -17.93 0.54
N LYS A 14 3.79 -18.71 -0.27
CA LYS A 14 4.40 -19.69 -1.18
C LYS A 14 4.83 -19.03 -2.48
N LYS A 15 5.73 -19.67 -3.25
CA LYS A 15 6.24 -19.16 -4.53
C LYS A 15 5.14 -18.96 -5.59
N GLU A 16 4.13 -19.82 -5.58
CA GLU A 16 2.97 -19.75 -6.47
C GLU A 16 1.95 -18.68 -6.10
N ASP A 17 2.02 -18.15 -4.87
CA ASP A 17 1.10 -17.09 -4.43
C ASP A 17 1.38 -15.78 -5.16
N ILE A 18 0.31 -15.06 -5.47
CA ILE A 18 0.38 -13.76 -6.12
C ILE A 18 0.24 -12.67 -5.07
N ILE A 19 1.15 -11.70 -5.11
CA ILE A 19 1.23 -10.59 -4.17
C ILE A 19 0.69 -9.34 -4.84
N THR A 20 -0.37 -8.75 -4.29
CA THR A 20 -0.92 -7.48 -4.76
C THR A 20 -0.53 -6.36 -3.80
N VAL A 21 -0.03 -5.25 -4.32
CA VAL A 21 0.44 -4.09 -3.54
C VAL A 21 -0.32 -2.85 -3.97
N ALA A 22 -0.93 -2.16 -3.02
CA ALA A 22 -1.55 -0.85 -3.24
C ALA A 22 -0.47 0.24 -3.16
N VAL A 23 -0.25 0.96 -4.26
CA VAL A 23 0.81 1.95 -4.41
C VAL A 23 0.24 3.30 -4.79
N SER A 24 0.47 4.32 -3.97
CA SER A 24 0.06 5.71 -4.22
C SER A 24 1.13 6.56 -4.89
N TYR A 25 2.30 6.00 -5.16
CA TYR A 25 3.52 6.68 -5.59
C TYR A 25 4.22 7.52 -4.50
N GLY A 26 3.65 7.63 -3.30
CA GLY A 26 4.36 8.22 -2.16
C GLY A 26 5.50 7.33 -1.64
N PRO A 27 6.49 7.91 -0.91
CA PRO A 27 7.70 7.19 -0.48
C PRO A 27 7.41 5.90 0.28
N ASP A 28 6.43 5.88 1.18
CA ASP A 28 6.08 4.69 1.96
C ASP A 28 5.58 3.54 1.09
N SER A 29 4.74 3.85 0.10
CA SER A 29 4.18 2.85 -0.81
C SER A 29 5.22 2.32 -1.80
N MET A 30 6.16 3.17 -2.23
CA MET A 30 7.28 2.76 -3.07
C MET A 30 8.29 1.92 -2.29
N PHE A 31 8.58 2.30 -1.04
CA PHE A 31 9.40 1.50 -0.14
C PHE A 31 8.79 0.11 0.08
N LEU A 32 7.48 0.03 0.34
CA LEU A 32 6.79 -1.26 0.48
C LEU A 32 6.91 -2.11 -0.77
N LEU A 33 6.69 -1.52 -1.96
CA LEU A 33 6.78 -2.24 -3.23
C LEU A 33 8.17 -2.81 -3.44
N ASP A 34 9.23 -2.01 -3.19
CA ASP A 34 10.61 -2.45 -3.33
C ASP A 34 10.99 -3.53 -2.30
N LEU A 35 10.56 -3.35 -1.04
CA LEU A 35 10.74 -4.34 0.01
C LEU A 35 10.16 -5.71 -0.39
N LEU A 36 8.91 -5.72 -0.85
CA LEU A 36 8.22 -6.96 -1.24
C LEU A 36 8.86 -7.59 -2.48
N LYS A 37 9.23 -6.79 -3.47
CA LYS A 37 9.98 -7.25 -4.66
C LYS A 37 11.29 -7.95 -4.27
N ASN A 38 12.04 -7.37 -3.34
CA ASN A 38 13.31 -7.91 -2.89
C ASN A 38 13.15 -9.15 -2.00
N LYS A 39 12.08 -9.21 -1.20
CA LYS A 39 11.77 -10.34 -0.33
C LYS A 39 11.20 -11.53 -1.10
N TYR A 40 10.30 -11.29 -2.04
CA TYR A 40 9.55 -12.30 -2.76
C TYR A 40 9.92 -12.35 -4.25
N LYS A 41 11.22 -12.55 -4.52
CA LYS A 41 11.81 -12.49 -5.88
C LYS A 41 11.19 -13.47 -6.88
N GLU A 42 10.65 -14.59 -6.38
CA GLU A 42 10.09 -15.64 -7.23
C GLU A 42 8.57 -15.54 -7.38
N ASN A 43 7.93 -14.63 -6.61
CA ASN A 43 6.49 -14.43 -6.67
C ASN A 43 6.11 -13.43 -7.76
N LYS A 44 4.93 -13.64 -8.34
CA LYS A 44 4.30 -12.65 -9.21
C LYS A 44 3.78 -11.48 -8.37
N ILE A 45 4.23 -10.27 -8.67
CA ILE A 45 3.83 -9.05 -7.97
C ILE A 45 2.93 -8.21 -8.88
N ILE A 46 1.84 -7.69 -8.32
CA ILE A 46 0.90 -6.79 -8.97
C ILE A 46 0.91 -5.47 -8.21
N CYS A 47 1.25 -4.39 -8.89
CA CYS A 47 1.17 -3.03 -8.40
C CYS A 47 -0.19 -2.44 -8.78
N CYS A 48 -1.01 -2.09 -7.80
CA CYS A 48 -2.30 -1.42 -7.99
C CYS A 48 -2.18 0.05 -7.68
N HIS A 49 -2.35 0.90 -8.70
CA HIS A 49 -2.33 2.35 -8.54
C HIS A 49 -3.69 2.97 -8.84
N VAL A 50 -4.15 3.86 -7.96
CA VAL A 50 -5.41 4.61 -8.10
C VAL A 50 -5.12 6.09 -8.21
N HIS A 51 -5.49 6.67 -9.33
CA HIS A 51 -5.30 8.08 -9.63
C HIS A 51 -6.58 8.86 -9.31
N HIS A 52 -6.49 9.83 -8.41
CA HIS A 52 -7.64 10.62 -7.94
C HIS A 52 -7.99 11.82 -8.82
N ASN A 53 -7.23 12.07 -9.89
CA ASN A 53 -7.42 13.16 -10.87
C ASN A 53 -7.49 14.58 -10.27
N HIS A 54 -6.78 14.81 -9.15
CA HIS A 54 -6.78 16.12 -8.47
C HIS A 54 -5.61 17.04 -8.84
N ARG A 55 -4.54 16.51 -9.50
CA ARG A 55 -3.34 17.25 -9.86
C ARG A 55 -2.83 16.82 -11.23
N GLU A 56 -2.29 17.76 -12.02
CA GLU A 56 -1.65 17.45 -13.31
C GLU A 56 -0.40 16.56 -13.15
N GLU A 57 0.32 16.72 -12.04
CA GLU A 57 1.49 15.90 -11.65
C GLU A 57 1.19 14.41 -11.52
N SER A 58 -0.05 14.05 -11.25
CA SER A 58 -0.47 12.65 -11.08
C SER A 58 -0.32 11.79 -12.34
N ASN A 59 -0.26 12.40 -13.54
CA ASN A 59 0.01 11.67 -14.78
C ASN A 59 1.51 11.30 -14.87
N LEU A 60 2.41 12.20 -14.44
CA LEU A 60 3.85 11.94 -14.40
C LEU A 60 4.18 10.83 -13.38
N GLU A 61 3.49 10.84 -12.22
CA GLU A 61 3.62 9.81 -11.19
C GLU A 61 3.19 8.44 -11.72
N LYS A 62 2.05 8.37 -12.42
CA LYS A 62 1.55 7.14 -13.06
C LYS A 62 2.57 6.61 -14.06
N ASP A 63 3.07 7.48 -14.97
CA ASP A 63 4.01 7.07 -16.02
C ASP A 63 5.36 6.61 -15.44
N ALA A 64 5.84 7.25 -14.38
CA ALA A 64 7.05 6.86 -13.68
C ALA A 64 6.86 5.51 -12.95
N LEU A 65 5.71 5.30 -12.31
CA LEU A 65 5.39 4.04 -11.64
C LEU A 65 5.24 2.88 -12.65
N GLU A 66 4.60 3.13 -13.79
CA GLU A 66 4.48 2.15 -14.86
C GLU A 66 5.84 1.72 -15.40
N LYS A 67 6.74 2.68 -15.68
CA LYS A 67 8.12 2.41 -16.09
C LYS A 67 8.89 1.61 -15.05
N TYR A 68 8.73 1.96 -13.76
CA TYR A 68 9.34 1.21 -12.67
C TYR A 68 8.84 -0.25 -12.64
N CYS A 69 7.53 -0.46 -12.77
CA CYS A 69 6.94 -1.79 -12.80
C CYS A 69 7.45 -2.62 -14.00
N MET A 70 7.48 -2.04 -15.20
CA MET A 70 8.02 -2.69 -16.40
C MET A 70 9.48 -3.13 -16.22
N LYS A 71 10.34 -2.23 -15.70
CA LYS A 71 11.76 -2.51 -15.45
C LYS A 71 11.97 -3.66 -14.46
N ASN A 72 11.03 -3.87 -13.53
CA ASN A 72 11.15 -4.84 -12.45
C ASN A 72 10.25 -6.09 -12.64
N ASN A 73 9.66 -6.31 -13.82
CA ASN A 73 8.74 -7.42 -14.11
C ASN A 73 7.52 -7.47 -13.17
N ILE A 74 7.05 -6.31 -12.73
CA ILE A 74 5.87 -6.14 -11.89
C ILE A 74 4.67 -5.83 -12.81
N ILE A 75 3.55 -6.50 -12.61
CA ILE A 75 2.31 -6.19 -13.35
C ILE A 75 1.76 -4.89 -12.82
N PHE A 76 1.47 -3.94 -13.70
CA PHE A 76 0.88 -2.66 -13.37
C PHE A 76 -0.61 -2.65 -13.68
N GLU A 77 -1.43 -2.47 -12.64
CA GLU A 77 -2.89 -2.29 -12.74
C GLU A 77 -3.24 -0.88 -12.28
N PHE A 78 -4.01 -0.19 -13.10
CA PHE A 78 -4.29 1.23 -12.95
C PHE A 78 -5.78 1.52 -13.01
N MET A 79 -6.24 2.42 -12.15
CA MET A 79 -7.59 2.98 -12.20
C MET A 79 -7.54 4.49 -12.04
N LYS A 80 -8.20 5.20 -12.95
CA LYS A 80 -8.46 6.64 -12.84
C LYS A 80 -9.87 6.86 -12.31
N ILE A 81 -10.02 7.69 -11.28
CA ILE A 81 -11.33 8.12 -10.80
C ILE A 81 -11.69 9.43 -11.51
N ASP A 82 -12.52 9.34 -12.55
CA ASP A 82 -12.86 10.51 -13.37
C ASP A 82 -13.99 11.36 -12.77
N LYS A 83 -14.91 10.74 -12.02
CA LYS A 83 -16.08 11.44 -11.45
C LYS A 83 -16.41 10.94 -10.05
N TYR A 84 -16.66 11.87 -9.15
CA TYR A 84 -17.29 11.64 -7.86
C TYR A 84 -18.77 11.99 -7.92
N LYS A 85 -19.58 11.38 -7.05
CA LYS A 85 -21.02 11.72 -6.94
C LYS A 85 -21.17 13.22 -6.67
N ASN A 86 -22.08 13.87 -7.39
CA ASN A 86 -22.34 15.30 -7.29
C ASN A 86 -21.11 16.20 -7.56
N ASN A 87 -20.10 15.73 -8.31
CA ASN A 87 -18.85 16.42 -8.56
C ASN A 87 -18.11 16.89 -7.27
N LYS A 88 -18.41 16.27 -6.13
CA LYS A 88 -17.73 16.54 -4.84
C LYS A 88 -16.88 15.34 -4.46
N PHE A 89 -15.61 15.60 -4.21
CA PHE A 89 -14.71 14.62 -3.62
C PHE A 89 -15.13 14.36 -2.17
N THR A 90 -15.32 13.10 -1.82
CA THR A 90 -15.39 12.65 -0.43
C THR A 90 -14.37 11.53 -0.23
N GLU A 91 -13.69 11.57 0.89
CA GLU A 91 -12.69 10.55 1.23
C GLU A 91 -13.32 9.15 1.31
N GLU A 92 -14.55 9.07 1.81
CA GLU A 92 -15.30 7.83 1.91
C GLU A 92 -15.60 7.23 0.52
N GLU A 93 -16.05 8.05 -0.44
CA GLU A 93 -16.32 7.59 -1.81
C GLU A 93 -15.03 7.18 -2.52
N ALA A 94 -13.96 7.96 -2.35
CA ALA A 94 -12.65 7.64 -2.90
C ALA A 94 -12.12 6.31 -2.33
N ARG A 95 -12.29 6.11 -1.02
CA ARG A 95 -11.95 4.85 -0.35
C ARG A 95 -12.77 3.68 -0.90
N LYS A 96 -14.09 3.85 -1.05
CA LYS A 96 -14.97 2.82 -1.62
C LYS A 96 -14.53 2.41 -3.01
N LYS A 97 -14.36 3.37 -3.94
CA LYS A 97 -13.91 3.12 -5.32
C LYS A 97 -12.56 2.41 -5.37
N ARG A 98 -11.62 2.81 -4.49
CA ARG A 98 -10.30 2.19 -4.39
C ARG A 98 -10.40 0.72 -4.00
N TYR A 99 -11.21 0.36 -3.00
CA TYR A 99 -11.37 -1.03 -2.59
C TYR A 99 -12.13 -1.85 -3.64
N GLU A 100 -13.15 -1.29 -4.31
CA GLU A 100 -13.82 -1.96 -5.45
C GLU A 100 -12.84 -2.28 -6.58
N PHE A 101 -11.87 -1.40 -6.84
CA PHE A 101 -10.80 -1.68 -7.80
C PHE A 101 -9.87 -2.79 -7.32
N PHE A 102 -9.42 -2.74 -6.08
CA PHE A 102 -8.58 -3.79 -5.51
C PHE A 102 -9.27 -5.14 -5.55
N ASP A 103 -10.54 -5.23 -5.20
CA ASP A 103 -11.33 -6.47 -5.25
C ASP A 103 -11.37 -7.05 -6.66
N LYS A 104 -11.55 -6.20 -7.69
CA LYS A 104 -11.52 -6.63 -9.10
C LYS A 104 -10.14 -7.19 -9.49
N VAL A 105 -9.07 -6.51 -9.11
CA VAL A 105 -7.69 -6.95 -9.44
C VAL A 105 -7.36 -8.25 -8.70
N LEU A 106 -7.64 -8.33 -7.40
CA LEU A 106 -7.40 -9.53 -6.60
C LEU A 106 -8.15 -10.74 -7.18
N LYS A 107 -9.40 -10.57 -7.58
CA LYS A 107 -10.19 -11.60 -8.24
C LYS A 107 -9.63 -11.99 -9.62
N LYS A 108 -9.25 -11.00 -10.44
CA LYS A 108 -8.66 -11.21 -11.78
C LYS A 108 -7.43 -12.11 -11.74
N TYR A 109 -6.59 -11.93 -10.72
CA TYR A 109 -5.33 -12.65 -10.58
C TYR A 109 -5.37 -13.77 -9.54
N ASN A 110 -6.52 -14.05 -8.92
CA ASN A 110 -6.67 -15.02 -7.83
C ASN A 110 -5.66 -14.76 -6.69
N SER A 111 -5.40 -13.49 -6.39
CA SER A 111 -4.49 -13.09 -5.31
C SER A 111 -5.22 -13.08 -3.96
N LYS A 112 -4.58 -13.65 -2.93
CA LYS A 112 -5.11 -13.73 -1.56
C LYS A 112 -4.55 -12.65 -0.63
N TYR A 113 -3.62 -11.82 -1.12
CA TYR A 113 -2.88 -10.86 -0.32
C TYR A 113 -2.93 -9.47 -0.94
N LEU A 114 -3.41 -8.50 -0.17
CA LEU A 114 -3.32 -7.08 -0.50
C LEU A 114 -2.41 -6.40 0.52
N PHE A 115 -1.25 -5.96 0.09
CA PHE A 115 -0.32 -5.20 0.91
C PHE A 115 -0.58 -3.71 0.81
N THR A 116 -0.57 -3.00 1.95
CA THR A 116 -0.73 -1.54 2.02
C THR A 116 0.33 -0.93 2.93
N ALA A 117 0.76 0.29 2.61
CA ALA A 117 1.89 0.96 3.24
C ALA A 117 1.53 1.77 4.49
N HIS A 118 0.47 1.38 5.23
CA HIS A 118 0.20 2.00 6.52
C HIS A 118 1.34 1.72 7.50
N HIS A 119 1.78 2.74 8.22
CA HIS A 119 2.89 2.69 9.17
C HIS A 119 2.44 3.04 10.60
N GLY A 120 3.38 3.02 11.55
CA GLY A 120 3.08 3.22 12.97
C GLY A 120 2.43 4.57 13.29
N ASP A 121 2.80 5.63 12.57
CA ASP A 121 2.22 6.96 12.80
C ASP A 121 0.75 7.02 12.35
N ASP A 122 0.36 6.32 11.25
CA ASP A 122 -1.04 6.18 10.85
C ASP A 122 -1.88 5.46 11.93
N LEU A 123 -1.27 4.49 12.61
CA LEU A 123 -1.91 3.78 13.71
C LEU A 123 -2.18 4.74 14.88
N ILE A 124 -1.19 5.56 15.26
CA ILE A 124 -1.31 6.55 16.34
C ILE A 124 -2.36 7.59 15.96
N GLU A 125 -2.33 8.13 14.75
CA GLU A 125 -3.32 9.09 14.26
C GLU A 125 -4.74 8.51 14.33
N THR A 126 -4.92 7.27 13.85
CA THR A 126 -6.22 6.58 13.89
C THR A 126 -6.73 6.42 15.32
N ILE A 127 -5.86 6.08 16.28
CA ILE A 127 -6.21 5.94 17.69
C ILE A 127 -6.62 7.31 18.26
N LEU A 128 -5.83 8.37 18.02
CA LEU A 128 -6.13 9.72 18.49
C LEU A 128 -7.44 10.26 17.94
N MET A 129 -7.71 10.04 16.65
CA MET A 129 -8.99 10.40 16.03
C MET A 129 -10.18 9.68 16.68
N LYS A 130 -10.03 8.41 17.04
CA LYS A 130 -11.08 7.65 17.71
C LYS A 130 -11.31 8.13 19.14
N ILE A 131 -10.25 8.45 19.88
CA ILE A 131 -10.34 9.03 21.21
C ILE A 131 -11.09 10.37 21.16
N SER A 132 -10.72 11.25 20.24
CA SER A 132 -11.34 12.58 20.08
C SER A 132 -12.84 12.52 19.75
N ARG A 133 -13.27 11.43 19.08
CA ARG A 133 -14.68 11.17 18.75
C ARG A 133 -15.46 10.43 19.85
N GLY A 134 -14.85 10.21 21.02
CA GLY A 134 -15.51 9.57 22.17
C GLY A 134 -15.83 8.09 21.97
N SER A 135 -15.04 7.37 21.16
CA SER A 135 -15.23 5.94 20.94
C SER A 135 -15.05 5.15 22.25
N SER A 136 -15.76 4.02 22.42
CA SER A 136 -15.56 3.11 23.54
C SER A 136 -14.21 2.39 23.48
N LEU A 137 -13.73 1.83 24.61
CA LEU A 137 -12.47 1.06 24.68
C LEU A 137 -12.35 -0.04 23.62
N LYS A 138 -13.46 -0.72 23.25
CA LYS A 138 -13.52 -1.68 22.14
C LYS A 138 -13.32 -1.03 20.77
N GLY A 139 -13.63 0.26 20.63
CA GLY A 139 -13.43 1.06 19.41
C GLY A 139 -11.99 1.54 19.23
N TYR A 140 -11.14 1.48 20.25
CA TYR A 140 -9.74 1.93 20.18
C TYR A 140 -8.80 0.96 19.43
N SER A 141 -9.29 -0.22 19.01
CA SER A 141 -8.49 -1.06 18.12
C SER A 141 -8.12 -0.25 16.87
N GLY A 142 -6.84 0.08 16.76
CA GLY A 142 -6.29 0.84 15.65
C GLY A 142 -6.31 0.06 14.34
N ILE A 143 -5.36 0.32 13.48
CA ILE A 143 -5.14 -0.42 12.25
C ILE A 143 -4.47 -1.75 12.59
N ASN A 144 -5.06 -2.89 12.20
CA ASN A 144 -4.47 -4.21 12.45
C ASN A 144 -3.41 -4.57 11.39
N LEU A 145 -2.37 -5.32 11.79
CA LEU A 145 -1.36 -5.89 10.89
C LEU A 145 -1.99 -6.72 9.78
N ILE A 146 -2.98 -7.55 10.13
CA ILE A 146 -3.74 -8.35 9.18
C ILE A 146 -5.22 -8.08 9.39
N SER A 147 -5.93 -7.74 8.32
CA SER A 147 -7.39 -7.63 8.30
C SER A 147 -7.95 -8.62 7.28
N LYS A 148 -8.65 -9.63 7.75
CA LYS A 148 -9.29 -10.63 6.86
C LYS A 148 -10.51 -10.03 6.18
N ARG A 149 -10.67 -10.34 4.91
CA ARG A 149 -11.84 -10.14 4.05
C ARG A 149 -12.32 -11.52 3.59
N ASP A 150 -13.46 -11.57 2.94
CA ASP A 150 -14.07 -12.85 2.51
C ASP A 150 -13.15 -13.67 1.61
N SER A 151 -12.42 -13.05 0.68
CA SER A 151 -11.59 -13.72 -0.32
C SER A 151 -10.10 -13.43 -0.21
N TYR A 152 -9.67 -12.46 0.61
CA TYR A 152 -8.27 -12.08 0.76
C TYR A 152 -7.97 -11.46 2.12
N SER A 153 -6.69 -11.26 2.42
CA SER A 153 -6.22 -10.55 3.60
C SER A 153 -5.52 -9.25 3.22
N ILE A 154 -5.83 -8.16 3.95
CA ILE A 154 -5.08 -6.91 3.88
C ILE A 154 -3.95 -6.98 4.89
N ILE A 155 -2.72 -6.79 4.42
CA ILE A 155 -1.49 -6.94 5.21
C ILE A 155 -0.75 -5.60 5.27
N ARG A 156 -0.29 -5.21 6.47
CA ARG A 156 0.34 -3.92 6.73
C ARG A 156 1.66 -4.10 7.48
N PRO A 157 2.71 -4.55 6.78
CA PRO A 157 3.97 -4.87 7.43
C PRO A 157 4.69 -3.66 8.01
N LEU A 158 4.43 -2.45 7.46
CA LEU A 158 5.09 -1.22 7.89
C LEU A 158 4.53 -0.67 9.22
N LEU A 159 3.47 -1.25 9.80
CA LEU A 159 2.99 -0.85 11.14
C LEU A 159 4.03 -1.00 12.26
N TYR A 160 5.09 -1.77 12.03
CA TYR A 160 6.25 -1.89 12.92
C TYR A 160 7.23 -0.71 12.82
N LEU A 161 7.05 0.19 11.86
CA LEU A 161 7.96 1.29 11.56
C LEU A 161 7.27 2.64 11.74
N THR A 162 8.03 3.63 12.19
CA THR A 162 7.64 5.02 12.07
C THR A 162 7.98 5.57 10.68
N LYS A 163 7.46 6.73 10.32
CA LYS A 163 7.83 7.44 9.09
C LYS A 163 9.33 7.70 9.03
N ASP A 164 9.94 8.06 10.15
CA ASP A 164 11.37 8.29 10.26
C ASP A 164 12.19 7.01 10.00
N ASP A 165 11.73 5.86 10.52
CA ASP A 165 12.35 4.56 10.24
C ASP A 165 12.30 4.20 8.75
N ILE A 166 11.18 4.47 8.08
CA ILE A 166 11.01 4.25 6.65
C ILE A 166 11.98 5.13 5.87
N ASN A 167 12.05 6.43 6.19
CA ASN A 167 12.97 7.35 5.53
C ASN A 167 14.43 6.93 5.67
N LYS A 168 14.85 6.53 6.87
CA LYS A 168 16.20 6.01 7.13
C LYS A 168 16.48 4.72 6.35
N ALA A 169 15.50 3.81 6.26
CA ALA A 169 15.63 2.57 5.52
C ALA A 169 15.71 2.82 4.00
N CYS A 170 14.92 3.76 3.46
CA CYS A 170 14.98 4.18 2.07
C CYS A 170 16.39 4.63 1.69
N ILE A 171 17.00 5.52 2.48
CA ILE A 171 18.34 6.04 2.21
C ILE A 171 19.38 4.90 2.23
N LYS A 172 19.23 3.94 3.13
CA LYS A 172 20.20 2.84 3.32
C LYS A 172 20.09 1.73 2.28
N GLU A 173 18.85 1.33 1.91
CA GLU A 173 18.61 0.13 1.07
C GLU A 173 18.46 0.47 -0.42
N ILE A 174 18.00 1.68 -0.77
CA ILE A 174 17.72 2.08 -2.15
C ILE A 174 18.80 3.05 -2.68
N GLY A 175 19.64 3.58 -1.79
CA GLY A 175 20.67 4.59 -2.10
C GLY A 175 20.09 6.00 -2.29
N THR A 176 20.96 7.00 -2.23
CA THR A 176 20.59 8.43 -2.37
C THR A 176 20.07 8.81 -3.77
N GLU A 177 20.11 7.90 -4.73
CA GLU A 177 19.66 8.12 -6.12
C GLU A 177 18.19 7.74 -6.37
N SER A 178 17.49 7.20 -5.37
CA SER A 178 16.08 6.89 -5.52
C SER A 178 15.28 8.19 -5.43
N MET A 179 14.71 8.60 -6.55
CA MET A 179 13.81 9.76 -6.71
C MET A 179 12.60 9.75 -5.73
N PHE A 180 12.43 8.67 -4.97
CA PHE A 180 11.31 8.43 -4.08
C PHE A 180 11.58 8.82 -2.62
N CYS A 181 12.84 9.08 -2.25
CA CYS A 181 13.23 9.42 -0.87
C CYS A 181 13.42 10.94 -0.63
N LEU A 182 13.23 11.78 -1.64
CA LEU A 182 13.59 13.21 -1.63
C LEU A 182 12.38 14.17 -1.60
N ASN A 183 11.15 13.69 -1.40
CA ASN A 183 9.97 14.57 -1.24
C ASN A 183 9.34 14.42 0.13
#